data_f11059e219d1a534116f820604de307e
#
_entry.id   f11059e219d1a534116f820604de307e
#
_cell.length_a   1.000
_cell.length_b   1.000
_cell.length_c   1.000
_cell.angle_alpha   90.00
_cell.angle_beta   90.00
_cell.angle_gamma   90.00
#
_symmetry.space_group_name_H-M   'P 1'
#
loop_
_entity.id
_entity.type
_entity.pdbx_description
1 polymer ?
#
loop_
_entity_poly.entity_id
_entity_poly.type
_entity_poly.pdbx_seq_one_letter_code
_entity_poly.pdbx_strand_id
1 'polypeptide(L)'
;EISLLVRSPKKGIDEIFWFGTLEKGIKAGIAGWCATHILGFALGIVLLPLAMTFGGFLFGFIPAVYGIFSILREILGLGIYWFVGSFILWKLLSVLLEREFDFKQVLMGTAYVEGYTGALGLALILVSIICIYITPFLMILLVPLALAYVCAVIYVAVILLSRIMKVEPLTVGAVYVVLFIINLLYNWIMRILFA
;
A
#
# COMPACT_ATOMS: atom_id res chain seq x y z
N GLU A 1 6.37 3.44 -16.21
CA GLU A 1 6.00 4.48 -15.22
C GLU A 1 6.33 4.01 -13.79
N ILE A 2 5.78 2.90 -13.26
CA ILE A 2 6.07 2.42 -11.89
C ILE A 2 7.56 2.09 -11.69
N SER A 3 8.23 1.43 -12.65
CA SER A 3 9.66 1.15 -12.55
C SER A 3 10.51 2.42 -12.48
N LEU A 4 10.08 3.49 -13.14
CA LEU A 4 10.72 4.78 -13.06
C LEU A 4 10.45 5.47 -11.72
N LEU A 5 9.22 5.34 -11.17
CA LEU A 5 8.90 5.81 -9.82
C LEU A 5 9.80 5.16 -8.75
N VAL A 6 10.05 3.86 -8.88
CA VAL A 6 10.91 3.12 -7.93
C VAL A 6 12.37 3.56 -8.05
N ARG A 7 12.88 3.72 -9.29
CA ARG A 7 14.30 4.08 -9.54
C ARG A 7 14.60 5.56 -9.34
N SER A 8 13.68 6.42 -9.70
CA SER A 8 13.82 7.87 -9.67
C SER A 8 12.45 8.52 -9.44
N PRO A 9 11.99 8.65 -8.18
CA PRO A 9 10.64 9.12 -7.85
C PRO A 9 10.29 10.45 -8.53
N LYS A 10 11.23 11.40 -8.56
CA LYS A 10 11.01 12.71 -9.19
C LYS A 10 10.67 12.58 -10.67
N LYS A 11 11.48 11.81 -11.43
CA LYS A 11 11.24 11.61 -12.87
C LYS A 11 9.97 10.80 -13.13
N GLY A 12 9.69 9.79 -12.29
CA GLY A 12 8.47 9.00 -12.40
C GLY A 12 7.20 9.82 -12.14
N ILE A 13 7.24 10.74 -11.17
CA ILE A 13 6.14 11.67 -10.91
C ILE A 13 5.93 12.60 -12.10
N ASP A 14 7.01 13.13 -12.69
CA ASP A 14 6.92 13.99 -13.87
C ASP A 14 6.31 13.24 -15.06
N GLU A 15 6.73 11.98 -15.29
CA GLU A 15 6.16 11.14 -16.37
C GLU A 15 4.68 10.85 -16.14
N ILE A 16 4.26 10.50 -14.94
CA ILE A 16 2.85 10.26 -14.62
C ILE A 16 2.03 11.53 -14.78
N PHE A 17 2.55 12.67 -14.35
CA PHE A 17 1.87 13.95 -14.50
C PHE A 17 1.57 14.28 -15.97
N TRP A 18 2.52 14.02 -16.88
CA TRP A 18 2.35 14.36 -18.30
C TRP A 18 1.66 13.26 -19.11
N PHE A 19 1.91 11.99 -18.83
CA PHE A 19 1.50 10.86 -19.68
C PHE A 19 0.64 9.82 -18.95
N GLY A 20 0.36 10.04 -17.66
CA GLY A 20 -0.46 9.14 -16.85
C GLY A 20 -1.92 9.15 -17.29
N THR A 21 -2.54 7.97 -17.26
CA THR A 21 -3.98 7.81 -17.47
C THR A 21 -4.57 6.96 -16.34
N LEU A 22 -5.88 7.12 -16.09
CA LEU A 22 -6.58 6.33 -15.09
C LEU A 22 -6.46 4.82 -15.37
N GLU A 23 -6.55 4.41 -16.63
CA GLU A 23 -6.41 3.00 -17.01
C GLU A 23 -5.03 2.44 -16.67
N LYS A 24 -3.96 3.17 -16.99
CA LYS A 24 -2.58 2.79 -16.65
C LYS A 24 -2.38 2.75 -15.13
N GLY A 25 -2.94 3.73 -14.39
CA GLY A 25 -2.90 3.77 -12.94
C GLY A 25 -3.58 2.55 -12.32
N ILE A 26 -4.79 2.21 -12.76
CA ILE A 26 -5.53 1.02 -12.29
C ILE A 26 -4.73 -0.26 -12.58
N LYS A 27 -4.21 -0.42 -13.81
CA LYS A 27 -3.38 -1.58 -14.16
C LYS A 27 -2.14 -1.68 -13.27
N ALA A 28 -1.48 -0.56 -12.99
CA ALA A 28 -0.32 -0.50 -12.11
C ALA A 28 -0.68 -0.86 -10.66
N GLY A 29 -1.80 -0.33 -10.13
CA GLY A 29 -2.30 -0.64 -8.79
C GLY A 29 -2.64 -2.12 -8.63
N ILE A 30 -3.40 -2.69 -9.57
CA ILE A 30 -3.75 -4.12 -9.57
C ILE A 30 -2.50 -4.99 -9.68
N ALA A 31 -1.57 -4.66 -10.59
CA ALA A 31 -0.34 -5.42 -10.76
C ALA A 31 0.54 -5.41 -9.51
N GLY A 32 0.72 -4.25 -8.87
CA GLY A 32 1.47 -4.11 -7.63
C GLY A 32 0.85 -4.90 -6.50
N TRP A 33 -0.46 -4.79 -6.35
CA TRP A 33 -1.21 -5.52 -5.34
C TRP A 33 -1.15 -7.04 -5.56
N CYS A 34 -1.45 -7.52 -6.78
CA CYS A 34 -1.38 -8.95 -7.12
C CYS A 34 0.02 -9.51 -6.86
N ALA A 35 1.06 -8.81 -7.29
CA ALA A 35 2.44 -9.25 -7.10
C ALA A 35 2.77 -9.42 -5.61
N THR A 36 2.38 -8.46 -4.76
CA THR A 36 2.64 -8.51 -3.31
C THR A 36 1.89 -9.66 -2.64
N HIS A 37 0.60 -9.85 -2.96
CA HIS A 37 -0.23 -10.87 -2.32
C HIS A 37 0.07 -12.29 -2.82
N ILE A 38 0.29 -12.46 -4.13
CA ILE A 38 0.68 -13.76 -4.71
C ILE A 38 2.02 -14.21 -4.13
N LEU A 39 2.99 -13.30 -4.03
CA LEU A 39 4.29 -13.65 -3.45
C LEU A 39 4.16 -13.90 -1.94
N GLY A 40 3.40 -13.09 -1.21
CA GLY A 40 3.12 -13.32 0.22
C GLY A 40 2.47 -14.67 0.48
N PHE A 41 1.52 -15.06 -0.38
CA PHE A 41 0.87 -16.37 -0.32
C PHE A 41 1.84 -17.53 -0.65
N ALA A 42 2.61 -17.39 -1.73
CA ALA A 42 3.61 -18.39 -2.11
C ALA A 42 4.64 -18.60 -0.98
N LEU A 43 5.05 -17.51 -0.32
CA LEU A 43 5.90 -17.58 0.86
C LEU A 43 5.23 -18.28 2.04
N GLY A 44 3.97 -17.98 2.32
CA GLY A 44 3.20 -18.66 3.35
C GLY A 44 3.20 -20.18 3.13
N ILE A 45 3.03 -20.63 1.89
CA ILE A 45 3.10 -22.06 1.52
C ILE A 45 4.51 -22.63 1.74
N VAL A 46 5.56 -21.92 1.32
CA VAL A 46 6.95 -22.37 1.48
C VAL A 46 7.36 -22.42 2.96
N LEU A 47 6.87 -21.51 3.78
CA LEU A 47 7.14 -21.47 5.20
C LEU A 47 6.24 -22.40 6.01
N LEU A 48 5.16 -22.93 5.41
CA LEU A 48 4.22 -23.83 6.06
C LEU A 48 4.89 -25.08 6.69
N PRO A 49 5.80 -25.82 6.00
CA PRO A 49 6.50 -26.96 6.59
C PRO A 49 7.34 -26.56 7.81
N LEU A 50 7.94 -25.38 7.79
CA LEU A 50 8.71 -24.85 8.93
C LEU A 50 7.78 -24.54 10.11
N ALA A 51 6.65 -23.91 9.86
CA ALA A 51 5.65 -23.62 10.89
C ALA A 51 5.05 -24.91 11.47
N MET A 52 4.84 -25.94 10.63
CA MET A 52 4.36 -27.26 11.07
C MET A 52 5.39 -28.00 11.93
N THR A 53 6.68 -27.84 11.67
CA THR A 53 7.76 -28.48 12.45
C THR A 53 7.87 -27.88 13.86
N PHE A 54 7.65 -26.56 13.99
CA PHE A 54 7.77 -25.85 15.26
C PHE A 54 6.45 -25.72 16.03
N GLY A 55 5.29 -25.76 15.37
CA GLY A 55 3.97 -25.48 15.97
C GLY A 55 2.95 -26.61 15.89
N GLY A 56 3.31 -27.74 15.24
CA GLY A 56 2.38 -28.84 14.99
C GLY A 56 1.39 -28.57 13.85
N PHE A 57 0.72 -29.64 13.37
CA PHE A 57 -0.16 -29.62 12.20
C PHE A 57 -1.27 -28.56 12.28
N LEU A 58 -1.89 -28.39 13.46
CA LEU A 58 -2.99 -27.43 13.64
C LEU A 58 -2.52 -25.97 13.47
N PHE A 59 -1.33 -25.63 13.96
CA PHE A 59 -0.78 -24.28 13.85
C PHE A 59 -0.27 -23.91 12.46
N GLY A 60 0.02 -24.90 11.60
CA GLY A 60 0.39 -24.66 10.20
C GLY A 60 -0.82 -24.66 9.26
N PHE A 61 -1.78 -25.57 9.44
CA PHE A 61 -2.90 -25.73 8.52
C PHE A 61 -3.94 -24.61 8.65
N ILE A 62 -4.28 -24.20 9.87
CA ILE A 62 -5.26 -23.14 10.13
C ILE A 62 -4.82 -21.80 9.50
N PRO A 63 -3.57 -21.30 9.69
CA PRO A 63 -3.11 -20.09 9.01
C PRO A 63 -3.12 -20.19 7.48
N ALA A 64 -2.86 -21.35 6.90
CA ALA A 64 -2.90 -21.53 5.43
C ALA A 64 -4.32 -21.40 4.88
N VAL A 65 -5.31 -22.01 5.53
CA VAL A 65 -6.73 -21.90 5.15
C VAL A 65 -7.22 -20.46 5.36
N TYR A 66 -6.91 -19.85 6.50
CA TYR A 66 -7.21 -18.44 6.74
C TYR A 66 -6.53 -17.52 5.72
N GLY A 67 -5.32 -17.86 5.27
CA GLY A 67 -4.60 -17.11 4.23
C GLY A 67 -5.36 -17.05 2.91
N ILE A 68 -5.98 -18.16 2.46
CA ILE A 68 -6.80 -18.18 1.24
C ILE A 68 -8.04 -17.29 1.38
N PHE A 69 -8.76 -17.39 2.51
CA PHE A 69 -9.92 -16.54 2.76
C PHE A 69 -9.54 -15.08 2.96
N SER A 70 -8.40 -14.78 3.57
CA SER A 70 -7.92 -13.40 3.70
C SER A 70 -7.60 -12.77 2.35
N ILE A 71 -6.99 -13.51 1.42
CA ILE A 71 -6.71 -13.04 0.06
C ILE A 71 -8.02 -12.69 -0.66
N LEU A 72 -9.03 -13.57 -0.62
CA LEU A 72 -10.34 -13.29 -1.23
C LEU A 72 -11.00 -12.07 -0.62
N ARG A 73 -10.96 -11.93 0.72
CA ARG A 73 -11.46 -10.75 1.43
C ARG A 73 -10.70 -9.49 1.05
N GLU A 74 -9.40 -9.58 0.91
CA GLU A 74 -8.54 -8.46 0.54
C GLU A 74 -8.71 -8.06 -0.93
N ILE A 75 -8.92 -9.02 -1.85
CA ILE A 75 -9.28 -8.73 -3.25
C ILE A 75 -10.56 -7.90 -3.33
N LEU A 76 -11.60 -8.33 -2.63
CA LEU A 76 -12.88 -7.61 -2.60
C LEU A 76 -12.77 -6.28 -1.84
N GLY A 77 -12.01 -6.27 -0.74
CA GLY A 77 -11.80 -5.09 0.10
C GLY A 77 -10.96 -4.02 -0.58
N LEU A 78 -9.91 -4.39 -1.33
CA LEU A 78 -8.98 -3.45 -1.93
C LEU A 78 -9.67 -2.46 -2.86
N GLY A 79 -10.53 -2.95 -3.76
CA GLY A 79 -11.28 -2.09 -4.67
C GLY A 79 -12.16 -1.10 -3.92
N ILE A 80 -12.82 -1.57 -2.86
CA ILE A 80 -13.69 -0.75 -2.02
C ILE A 80 -12.84 0.25 -1.21
N TYR A 81 -11.79 -0.22 -0.52
CA TYR A 81 -10.91 0.65 0.29
C TYR A 81 -10.22 1.71 -0.56
N TRP A 82 -9.68 1.33 -1.72
CA TRP A 82 -9.04 2.28 -2.62
C TRP A 82 -10.04 3.31 -3.15
N PHE A 83 -11.22 2.88 -3.62
CA PHE A 83 -12.23 3.79 -4.16
C PHE A 83 -12.79 4.71 -3.06
N VAL A 84 -13.16 4.15 -1.91
CA VAL A 84 -13.69 4.92 -0.77
C VAL A 84 -12.61 5.85 -0.21
N GLY A 85 -11.37 5.39 -0.06
CA GLY A 85 -10.25 6.23 0.38
C GLY A 85 -9.98 7.39 -0.58
N SER A 86 -10.00 7.13 -1.88
CA SER A 86 -9.86 8.18 -2.91
C SER A 86 -11.02 9.17 -2.89
N PHE A 87 -12.25 8.70 -2.65
CA PHE A 87 -13.45 9.53 -2.53
C PHE A 87 -13.37 10.44 -1.30
N ILE A 88 -12.98 9.89 -0.15
CA ILE A 88 -12.82 10.66 1.09
C ILE A 88 -11.73 11.72 0.90
N LEU A 89 -10.57 11.34 0.33
CA LEU A 89 -9.47 12.26 0.06
C LEU A 89 -9.92 13.41 -0.86
N TRP A 90 -10.58 13.07 -1.97
CA TRP A 90 -11.15 14.03 -2.90
C TRP A 90 -12.11 15.00 -2.19
N LYS A 91 -13.05 14.46 -1.40
CA LYS A 91 -14.07 15.28 -0.73
C LYS A 91 -13.44 16.18 0.33
N LEU A 92 -12.52 15.67 1.14
CA LEU A 92 -11.81 16.46 2.16
C LEU A 92 -11.03 17.60 1.53
N LEU A 93 -10.26 17.34 0.46
CA LEU A 93 -9.52 18.40 -0.21
C LEU A 93 -10.45 19.42 -0.86
N SER A 94 -11.57 19.00 -1.45
CA SER A 94 -12.54 19.91 -2.05
C SER A 94 -13.19 20.82 -1.01
N VAL A 95 -13.51 20.27 0.18
CA VAL A 95 -14.11 21.05 1.28
C VAL A 95 -13.09 21.99 1.92
N LEU A 96 -11.87 21.51 2.21
CA LEU A 96 -10.84 22.30 2.88
C LEU A 96 -10.31 23.45 2.02
N LEU A 97 -10.28 23.28 0.70
CA LEU A 97 -9.75 24.29 -0.21
C LEU A 97 -10.86 25.09 -0.91
N GLU A 98 -12.12 24.82 -0.59
CA GLU A 98 -13.29 25.46 -1.23
C GLU A 98 -13.19 25.44 -2.76
N ARG A 99 -12.65 24.33 -3.32
CA ARG A 99 -12.37 24.17 -4.73
C ARG A 99 -12.84 22.82 -5.23
N GLU A 100 -13.45 22.81 -6.40
CA GLU A 100 -13.81 21.57 -7.08
C GLU A 100 -12.59 20.94 -7.77
N PHE A 101 -12.35 19.65 -7.44
CA PHE A 101 -11.34 18.83 -8.09
C PHE A 101 -11.99 17.74 -8.92
N ASP A 102 -11.34 17.35 -10.02
CA ASP A 102 -11.77 16.19 -10.78
C ASP A 102 -11.46 14.89 -10.01
N PHE A 103 -12.50 14.21 -9.58
CA PHE A 103 -12.38 12.92 -8.87
C PHE A 103 -11.58 11.89 -9.67
N LYS A 104 -11.69 11.89 -11.01
CA LYS A 104 -10.95 10.98 -11.88
C LYS A 104 -9.43 11.18 -11.77
N GLN A 105 -8.98 12.42 -11.61
CA GLN A 105 -7.55 12.73 -11.40
C GLN A 105 -7.05 12.22 -10.04
N VAL A 106 -7.84 12.40 -8.97
CA VAL A 106 -7.51 11.87 -7.64
C VAL A 106 -7.43 10.35 -7.67
N LEU A 107 -8.44 9.71 -8.29
CA LEU A 107 -8.50 8.26 -8.44
C LEU A 107 -7.31 7.72 -9.25
N MET A 108 -6.89 8.43 -10.30
CA MET A 108 -5.69 8.10 -11.06
C MET A 108 -4.42 8.18 -10.20
N GLY A 109 -4.25 9.29 -9.48
CA GLY A 109 -3.07 9.50 -8.64
C GLY A 109 -2.95 8.44 -7.54
N THR A 110 -4.05 8.15 -6.83
CA THR A 110 -4.07 7.10 -5.80
C THR A 110 -3.80 5.71 -6.38
N ALA A 111 -4.27 5.40 -7.59
CA ALA A 111 -3.99 4.13 -8.26
C ALA A 111 -2.48 3.95 -8.56
N TYR A 112 -1.80 5.00 -8.98
CA TYR A 112 -0.34 4.95 -9.16
C TYR A 112 0.41 4.80 -7.82
N VAL A 113 -0.08 5.44 -6.76
CA VAL A 113 0.46 5.25 -5.40
C VAL A 113 0.33 3.79 -4.96
N GLU A 114 -0.81 3.16 -5.18
CA GLU A 114 -1.01 1.73 -4.88
C GLU A 114 -0.05 0.84 -5.67
N GLY A 115 0.14 1.12 -6.96
CA GLY A 115 1.11 0.40 -7.78
C GLY A 115 2.55 0.55 -7.27
N TYR A 116 2.93 1.73 -6.84
CA TYR A 116 4.23 2.00 -6.24
C TYR A 116 4.40 1.29 -4.89
N THR A 117 3.37 1.36 -4.05
CA THR A 117 3.31 0.67 -2.74
C THR A 117 3.49 -0.84 -2.92
N GLY A 118 2.79 -1.44 -3.90
CA GLY A 118 2.93 -2.85 -4.22
C GLY A 118 4.33 -3.21 -4.71
N ALA A 119 4.93 -2.42 -5.58
CA ALA A 119 6.28 -2.67 -6.09
C ALA A 119 7.34 -2.60 -4.99
N LEU A 120 7.27 -1.61 -4.09
CA LEU A 120 8.16 -1.52 -2.94
C LEU A 120 7.87 -2.61 -1.89
N GLY A 121 6.59 -2.94 -1.67
CA GLY A 121 6.18 -4.03 -0.78
C GLY A 121 6.75 -5.37 -1.24
N LEU A 122 6.74 -5.64 -2.54
CA LEU A 122 7.38 -6.81 -3.14
C LEU A 122 8.88 -6.86 -2.82
N ALA A 123 9.59 -5.75 -2.98
CA ALA A 123 11.01 -5.66 -2.66
C ALA A 123 11.27 -5.92 -1.17
N LEU A 124 10.44 -5.35 -0.29
CA LEU A 124 10.55 -5.54 1.15
C LEU A 124 10.31 -7.01 1.55
N ILE A 125 9.32 -7.67 0.94
CA ILE A 125 9.06 -9.09 1.16
C ILE A 125 10.28 -9.93 0.74
N LEU A 126 10.85 -9.70 -0.44
CA LEU A 126 12.04 -10.42 -0.92
C LEU A 126 13.22 -10.25 0.03
N VAL A 127 13.47 -9.03 0.52
CA VAL A 127 14.54 -8.77 1.51
C VAL A 127 14.24 -9.49 2.83
N SER A 128 12.98 -9.51 3.27
CA SER A 128 12.57 -10.21 4.50
C SER A 128 12.85 -11.71 4.42
N ILE A 129 12.59 -12.34 3.25
CA ILE A 129 12.91 -13.74 3.01
C ILE A 129 14.42 -13.97 3.16
N ILE A 130 15.21 -13.16 2.46
CA ILE A 130 16.68 -13.28 2.50
C ILE A 130 17.17 -13.16 3.96
N CYS A 131 16.64 -12.19 4.73
CA CYS A 131 16.99 -12.01 6.13
C CYS A 131 16.66 -13.24 6.98
N ILE A 132 15.46 -13.83 6.80
CA ILE A 132 15.01 -15.00 7.57
C ILE A 132 15.92 -16.23 7.28
N TYR A 133 16.29 -16.45 6.02
CA TYR A 133 17.08 -17.61 5.62
C TYR A 133 18.57 -17.50 5.90
N ILE A 134 19.15 -16.29 5.87
CA ILE A 134 20.61 -16.11 6.08
C ILE A 134 20.92 -16.04 7.57
N THR A 135 20.33 -15.12 8.30
CA THR A 135 20.45 -15.05 9.76
C THR A 135 19.28 -14.30 10.38
N PRO A 136 18.66 -14.82 11.47
CA PRO A 136 17.60 -14.10 12.18
C PRO A 136 18.02 -12.72 12.71
N PHE A 137 19.32 -12.50 12.96
CA PHE A 137 19.83 -11.19 13.38
C PHE A 137 19.63 -10.08 12.36
N LEU A 138 19.57 -10.42 11.06
CA LEU A 138 19.29 -9.44 10.02
C LEU A 138 17.84 -8.91 10.06
N MET A 139 16.95 -9.56 10.80
CA MET A 139 15.58 -9.05 10.98
C MET A 139 15.54 -7.67 11.64
N ILE A 140 16.55 -7.30 12.42
CA ILE A 140 16.65 -5.95 13.00
C ILE A 140 16.76 -4.87 11.92
N LEU A 141 17.32 -5.21 10.74
CA LEU A 141 17.43 -4.32 9.59
C LEU A 141 16.07 -4.09 8.90
N LEU A 142 15.08 -4.94 9.13
CA LEU A 142 13.74 -4.76 8.55
C LEU A 142 13.01 -3.55 9.13
N VAL A 143 13.32 -3.16 10.38
CA VAL A 143 12.70 -1.99 11.01
C VAL A 143 13.05 -0.70 10.26
N PRO A 144 14.33 -0.34 10.06
CA PRO A 144 14.65 0.87 9.29
C PRO A 144 14.22 0.76 7.82
N LEU A 145 14.23 -0.43 7.21
CA LEU A 145 13.72 -0.63 5.85
C LEU A 145 12.19 -0.42 5.77
N ALA A 146 11.44 -0.90 6.75
CA ALA A 146 10.00 -0.66 6.82
C ALA A 146 9.69 0.84 7.01
N LEU A 147 10.46 1.53 7.85
CA LEU A 147 10.33 2.98 8.00
C LEU A 147 10.65 3.72 6.70
N ALA A 148 11.73 3.35 6.03
CA ALA A 148 12.09 3.92 4.73
C ALA A 148 11.01 3.67 3.67
N TYR A 149 10.41 2.47 3.65
CA TYR A 149 9.27 2.14 2.80
C TYR A 149 8.09 3.08 3.06
N VAL A 150 7.67 3.23 4.32
CA VAL A 150 6.54 4.12 4.69
C VAL A 150 6.83 5.56 4.27
N CYS A 151 8.03 6.07 4.57
CA CYS A 151 8.44 7.41 4.18
C CYS A 151 8.43 7.60 2.65
N ALA A 152 8.91 6.62 1.90
CA ALA A 152 8.94 6.67 0.43
C ALA A 152 7.51 6.68 -0.16
N VAL A 153 6.61 5.85 0.36
CA VAL A 153 5.20 5.81 -0.06
C VAL A 153 4.51 7.13 0.23
N ILE A 154 4.65 7.68 1.44
CA ILE A 154 4.05 8.97 1.81
C ILE A 154 4.61 10.09 0.93
N TYR A 155 5.92 10.12 0.71
CA TYR A 155 6.56 11.12 -0.14
C TYR A 155 5.98 11.10 -1.56
N VAL A 156 5.92 9.92 -2.20
CA VAL A 156 5.38 9.79 -3.56
C VAL A 156 3.90 10.14 -3.60
N ALA A 157 3.10 9.70 -2.63
CA ALA A 157 1.68 10.01 -2.55
C ALA A 157 1.44 11.52 -2.45
N VAL A 158 2.12 12.19 -1.52
CA VAL A 158 1.96 13.62 -1.30
C VAL A 158 2.40 14.42 -2.53
N ILE A 159 3.57 14.15 -3.09
CA ILE A 159 4.10 14.93 -4.22
C ILE A 159 3.32 14.67 -5.51
N LEU A 160 2.97 13.40 -5.79
CA LEU A 160 2.20 13.06 -6.98
C LEU A 160 0.81 13.72 -6.97
N LEU A 161 0.07 13.55 -5.86
CA LEU A 161 -1.27 14.13 -5.74
C LEU A 161 -1.23 15.66 -5.71
N SER A 162 -0.26 16.25 -5.03
CA SER A 162 -0.07 17.70 -5.02
C SER A 162 0.11 18.26 -6.44
N ARG A 163 0.88 17.58 -7.27
CA ARG A 163 1.08 17.98 -8.67
C ARG A 163 -0.17 17.79 -9.53
N ILE A 164 -0.81 16.61 -9.44
CA ILE A 164 -2.03 16.30 -10.20
C ILE A 164 -3.14 17.31 -9.87
N MET A 165 -3.31 17.61 -8.60
CA MET A 165 -4.38 18.51 -8.11
C MET A 165 -3.97 19.99 -8.12
N LYS A 166 -2.70 20.30 -8.39
CA LYS A 166 -2.14 21.67 -8.32
C LYS A 166 -2.37 22.31 -6.94
N VAL A 167 -2.10 21.57 -5.90
CA VAL A 167 -2.25 21.95 -4.48
C VAL A 167 -0.87 21.90 -3.82
N GLU A 168 -0.64 22.69 -2.80
CA GLU A 168 0.59 22.63 -2.03
C GLU A 168 0.82 21.26 -1.38
N PRO A 169 2.05 20.71 -1.43
CA PRO A 169 2.34 19.40 -0.84
C PRO A 169 2.02 19.33 0.66
N LEU A 170 2.20 20.42 1.39
CA LEU A 170 1.90 20.48 2.82
C LEU A 170 0.40 20.24 3.11
N THR A 171 -0.48 20.80 2.27
CA THR A 171 -1.93 20.62 2.40
C THR A 171 -2.33 19.17 2.16
N VAL A 172 -1.79 18.55 1.10
CA VAL A 172 -2.02 17.12 0.82
C VAL A 172 -1.49 16.26 1.95
N GLY A 173 -0.28 16.55 2.45
CA GLY A 173 0.31 15.86 3.59
C GLY A 173 -0.53 15.97 4.86
N ALA A 174 -1.06 17.16 5.18
CA ALA A 174 -1.94 17.36 6.32
C ALA A 174 -3.22 16.49 6.21
N VAL A 175 -3.83 16.41 5.04
CA VAL A 175 -5.01 15.56 4.83
C VAL A 175 -4.66 14.08 5.01
N TYR A 176 -3.50 13.61 4.55
CA TYR A 176 -3.04 12.25 4.82
C TYR A 176 -2.86 11.96 6.31
N VAL A 177 -2.32 12.90 7.07
CA VAL A 177 -2.18 12.77 8.54
C VAL A 177 -3.56 12.67 9.19
N VAL A 178 -4.53 13.50 8.79
CA VAL A 178 -5.90 13.43 9.29
C VAL A 178 -6.54 12.08 8.97
N LEU A 179 -6.42 11.60 7.73
CA LEU A 179 -6.92 10.28 7.33
C LEU A 179 -6.27 9.15 8.12
N PHE A 180 -4.98 9.23 8.38
CA PHE A 180 -4.25 8.27 9.21
C PHE A 180 -4.77 8.25 10.64
N ILE A 181 -4.99 9.41 11.25
CA ILE A 181 -5.57 9.53 12.60
C ILE A 181 -6.98 8.94 12.63
N ILE A 182 -7.82 9.26 11.65
CA ILE A 182 -9.18 8.70 11.54
C ILE A 182 -9.12 7.17 11.45
N ASN A 183 -8.22 6.61 10.64
CA ASN A 183 -8.04 5.16 10.51
C ASN A 183 -7.57 4.52 11.83
N LEU A 184 -6.64 5.15 12.55
CA LEU A 184 -6.21 4.67 13.87
C LEU A 184 -7.37 4.67 14.87
N LEU A 185 -8.14 5.74 14.95
CA LEU A 185 -9.31 5.85 15.83
C LEU A 185 -10.37 4.81 15.47
N TYR A 186 -10.66 4.63 14.18
CA TYR A 186 -11.58 3.60 13.71
C TYR A 186 -11.13 2.21 14.15
N ASN A 187 -9.88 1.84 13.91
CA ASN A 187 -9.34 0.54 14.30
C ASN A 187 -9.35 0.35 15.82
N TRP A 188 -9.09 1.39 16.59
CA TRP A 188 -9.13 1.36 18.05
C TRP A 188 -10.57 1.14 18.57
N ILE A 189 -11.54 1.89 18.04
CA ILE A 189 -12.96 1.74 18.38
C ILE A 189 -13.46 0.33 18.02
N MET A 190 -13.13 -0.17 16.82
CA MET A 190 -13.55 -1.49 16.39
C MET A 190 -12.97 -2.59 17.29
N ARG A 191 -11.74 -2.44 17.77
CA ARG A 191 -11.16 -3.38 18.74
C ARG A 191 -11.89 -3.37 20.08
N ILE A 192 -12.34 -2.21 20.56
CA ILE A 192 -13.10 -2.10 21.82
C ILE A 192 -14.50 -2.70 21.68
N LEU A 193 -15.16 -2.49 20.55
CA LEU A 193 -16.54 -2.96 20.34
C LEU A 193 -16.64 -4.46 20.05
N PHE A 194 -15.57 -5.08 19.54
CA PHE A 194 -15.55 -6.48 19.11
C PHE A 194 -14.51 -7.33 19.85
N ALA A 195 -13.88 -6.83 20.91
CA ALA A 195 -13.08 -7.59 21.86
C ALA A 195 -13.95 -8.17 22.97
#